data_70856abe54eb90bff79afce590cdb4dc
#
_entry.id   70856abe54eb90bff79afce590cdb4dc
#
_cell.length_a   1.000
_cell.length_b   1.000
_cell.length_c   1.000
_cell.angle_alpha   90.00
_cell.angle_beta   90.00
_cell.angle_gamma   90.00
#
_symmetry.space_group_name_H-M   'P 1'
#
loop_
_entity.id
_entity.type
_entity.pdbx_description
1 polymer ?
#
loop_
_entity_poly.entity_id
_entity_poly.type
_entity_poly.pdbx_seq_one_letter_code
_entity_poly.pdbx_strand_id
1 'polypeptide(L)'
;MKLPKKEPKKDVPRLSSLPFFYGWIIVAVAGLTHFSSAPGQTYVVSIFLDPMIKELDWTRTLFSGMYTAGSLAAAAFMILVGKVLDKFGSRKILVVLCILMGLSCIWMSTVDTPWQLLFGFAALRAIGQGSFSLVASTMTATWFIRKRGRATALSSLGMATSMGIFPIVVHYLIDQFEWRDAWTILGVSVWTMLLIPSL
;
A
#
# COMPACT_ATOMS: atom_id res chain seq x y z
N MET A 1 10.72 -35.05 -41.42
CA MET A 1 10.39 -34.47 -40.09
C MET A 1 11.35 -33.33 -39.83
N LYS A 2 10.94 -32.04 -40.10
CA LYS A 2 11.80 -30.87 -39.93
C LYS A 2 11.69 -30.38 -38.49
N LEU A 3 12.81 -30.31 -37.76
CA LEU A 3 12.89 -29.74 -36.43
C LEU A 3 12.53 -28.26 -36.46
N PRO A 4 11.76 -27.76 -35.46
CA PRO A 4 11.41 -26.35 -35.41
C PRO A 4 12.66 -25.47 -35.20
N LYS A 5 12.80 -24.39 -35.99
CA LYS A 5 13.85 -23.40 -35.88
C LYS A 5 13.80 -22.76 -34.48
N LYS A 6 14.93 -22.82 -33.76
CA LYS A 6 15.16 -22.11 -32.51
C LYS A 6 15.00 -20.60 -32.77
N GLU A 7 13.98 -20.00 -32.17
CA GLU A 7 13.85 -18.54 -32.15
C GLU A 7 15.06 -17.90 -31.45
N PRO A 8 15.55 -16.75 -31.93
CA PRO A 8 16.66 -16.05 -31.28
C PRO A 8 16.23 -15.61 -29.88
N LYS A 9 17.04 -16.00 -28.87
CA LYS A 9 16.92 -15.50 -27.51
C LYS A 9 16.94 -13.96 -27.58
N LYS A 10 15.83 -13.31 -27.20
CA LYS A 10 15.83 -11.87 -26.92
C LYS A 10 16.92 -11.59 -25.89
N ASP A 11 17.87 -10.75 -26.26
CA ASP A 11 18.91 -10.29 -25.35
C ASP A 11 18.28 -9.58 -24.16
N VAL A 12 18.25 -10.29 -23.04
CA VAL A 12 17.93 -9.68 -21.76
C VAL A 12 19.13 -8.80 -21.38
N PRO A 13 18.96 -7.51 -21.13
CA PRO A 13 20.09 -6.66 -20.75
C PRO A 13 20.81 -7.28 -19.56
N ARG A 14 22.09 -7.57 -19.70
CA ARG A 14 22.96 -8.09 -18.65
C ARG A 14 23.17 -7.01 -17.60
N LEU A 15 22.32 -6.97 -16.58
CA LEU A 15 22.58 -6.28 -15.31
C LEU A 15 23.57 -7.10 -14.45
N SER A 16 24.66 -7.55 -15.07
CA SER A 16 25.65 -8.47 -14.48
C SER A 16 26.79 -7.78 -13.74
N SER A 17 26.66 -6.50 -13.39
CA SER A 17 27.73 -5.76 -12.71
C SER A 17 27.50 -5.52 -11.20
N LEU A 18 26.39 -5.96 -10.62
CA LEU A 18 26.18 -5.86 -9.18
C LEU A 18 26.57 -7.20 -8.52
N PRO A 19 27.43 -7.19 -7.47
CA PRO A 19 27.81 -8.40 -6.74
C PRO A 19 26.65 -9.03 -5.97
N PHE A 20 25.47 -8.43 -6.05
CA PHE A 20 24.25 -8.81 -5.34
C PHE A 20 23.12 -9.09 -6.33
N PHE A 21 22.39 -10.19 -6.11
CA PHE A 21 21.25 -10.52 -6.96
C PHE A 21 20.14 -9.46 -6.83
N TYR A 22 19.85 -8.74 -7.94
CA TYR A 22 18.88 -7.64 -8.00
C TYR A 22 17.51 -7.99 -7.39
N GLY A 23 17.12 -9.26 -7.40
CA GLY A 23 15.89 -9.74 -6.77
C GLY A 23 15.77 -9.38 -5.28
N TRP A 24 16.86 -9.25 -4.54
CA TRP A 24 16.80 -8.84 -3.13
C TRP A 24 16.45 -7.36 -2.95
N ILE A 25 16.80 -6.51 -3.91
CA ILE A 25 16.35 -5.12 -3.94
C ILE A 25 14.83 -5.09 -4.13
N ILE A 26 14.30 -5.94 -5.00
CA ILE A 26 12.84 -6.08 -5.19
C ILE A 26 12.15 -6.54 -3.91
N VAL A 27 12.75 -7.47 -3.14
CA VAL A 27 12.22 -7.87 -1.83
C VAL A 27 12.21 -6.70 -0.85
N ALA A 28 13.26 -5.89 -0.82
CA ALA A 28 13.31 -4.70 0.03
C ALA A 28 12.23 -3.68 -0.36
N VAL A 29 12.05 -3.40 -1.66
CA VAL A 29 10.98 -2.52 -2.16
C VAL A 29 9.59 -3.10 -1.84
N ALA A 30 9.39 -4.40 -1.98
CA ALA A 30 8.14 -5.06 -1.61
C ALA A 30 7.87 -4.98 -0.09
N GLY A 31 8.92 -5.14 0.73
CA GLY A 31 8.84 -4.94 2.17
C GLY A 31 8.48 -3.49 2.54
N LEU A 32 9.09 -2.53 1.88
CA LEU A 32 8.77 -1.11 2.06
C LEU A 32 7.34 -0.78 1.60
N THR A 33 6.87 -1.43 0.51
CA THR A 33 5.47 -1.31 0.05
C THR A 33 4.51 -1.83 1.10
N HIS A 34 4.78 -2.98 1.72
CA HIS A 34 4.00 -3.50 2.84
C HIS A 34 4.04 -2.57 4.05
N PHE A 35 5.21 -2.02 4.39
CA PHE A 35 5.35 -1.05 5.47
C PHE A 35 4.52 0.20 5.25
N SER A 36 4.59 0.78 4.04
CA SER A 36 3.87 2.00 3.66
C SER A 36 2.37 1.79 3.44
N SER A 37 1.86 0.56 3.54
CA SER A 37 0.42 0.27 3.48
C SER A 37 -0.34 0.65 4.75
N ALA A 38 0.37 1.02 5.81
CA ALA A 38 -0.15 1.32 7.15
C ALA A 38 -1.40 2.22 7.19
N PRO A 39 -1.46 3.37 6.48
CA PRO A 39 -2.63 4.25 6.55
C PRO A 39 -3.94 3.59 6.12
N GLY A 40 -3.89 2.57 5.24
CA GLY A 40 -5.06 1.78 4.82
C GLY A 40 -5.37 0.59 5.71
N GLN A 41 -4.60 0.35 6.78
CA GLN A 41 -4.76 -0.82 7.63
C GLN A 41 -5.64 -0.52 8.84
N THR A 42 -6.35 -1.54 9.30
CA THR A 42 -7.31 -1.42 10.43
C THR A 42 -6.64 -0.91 11.71
N TYR A 43 -5.40 -1.33 12.00
CA TYR A 43 -4.68 -0.94 13.21
C TYR A 43 -4.32 0.56 13.25
N VAL A 44 -4.19 1.23 12.09
CA VAL A 44 -4.02 2.68 12.02
C VAL A 44 -5.36 3.39 12.11
N VAL A 45 -6.35 2.97 11.29
CA VAL A 45 -7.67 3.59 11.24
C VAL A 45 -8.36 3.58 12.61
N SER A 46 -8.18 2.51 13.40
CA SER A 46 -8.78 2.41 14.73
C SER A 46 -8.31 3.49 15.72
N ILE A 47 -7.10 4.02 15.55
CA ILE A 47 -6.55 5.07 16.43
C ILE A 47 -7.21 6.42 16.13
N PHE A 48 -7.56 6.68 14.88
CA PHE A 48 -8.26 7.90 14.47
C PHE A 48 -9.75 7.92 14.87
N LEU A 49 -10.32 6.77 15.25
CA LEU A 49 -11.75 6.67 15.56
C LEU A 49 -12.17 7.65 16.67
N ASP A 50 -11.52 7.58 17.83
CA ASP A 50 -11.92 8.37 19.00
C ASP A 50 -11.74 9.89 18.80
N PRO A 51 -10.61 10.41 18.27
CA PRO A 51 -10.49 11.83 18.00
C PRO A 51 -11.47 12.34 16.94
N MET A 52 -11.72 11.57 15.87
CA MET A 52 -12.66 11.97 14.82
C MET A 52 -14.10 12.02 15.29
N ILE A 53 -14.58 11.00 16.02
CA ILE A 53 -15.97 10.96 16.52
C ILE A 53 -16.21 12.04 17.55
N LYS A 54 -15.18 12.41 18.36
CA LYS A 54 -15.28 13.44 19.37
C LYS A 54 -15.38 14.85 18.75
N GLU A 55 -14.62 15.13 17.71
CA GLU A 55 -14.63 16.44 17.06
C GLU A 55 -15.85 16.64 16.18
N LEU A 56 -16.25 15.60 15.43
CA LEU A 56 -17.33 15.67 14.45
C LEU A 56 -18.71 15.32 15.05
N ASP A 57 -18.78 15.05 16.36
CA ASP A 57 -19.99 14.63 17.09
C ASP A 57 -20.70 13.45 16.43
N TRP A 58 -19.90 12.46 15.98
CA TRP A 58 -20.41 11.26 15.35
C TRP A 58 -20.51 10.09 16.31
N THR A 59 -21.39 9.14 15.99
CA THR A 59 -21.49 7.89 16.75
C THR A 59 -20.46 6.86 16.25
N ARG A 60 -20.01 5.99 17.18
CA ARG A 60 -19.16 4.84 16.80
C ARG A 60 -19.82 3.94 15.76
N THR A 61 -21.13 3.80 15.81
CA THR A 61 -21.91 3.00 14.85
C THR A 61 -21.83 3.60 13.43
N LEU A 62 -21.96 4.92 13.31
CA LEU A 62 -21.82 5.61 12.02
C LEU A 62 -20.43 5.43 11.45
N PHE A 63 -19.38 5.69 12.24
CA PHE A 63 -18.00 5.54 11.80
C PHE A 63 -17.70 4.11 11.34
N SER A 64 -18.06 3.10 12.15
CA SER A 64 -17.86 1.69 11.81
C SER A 64 -18.70 1.25 10.60
N GLY A 65 -19.90 1.78 10.45
CA GLY A 65 -20.75 1.55 9.28
C GLY A 65 -20.11 2.08 8.00
N MET A 66 -19.60 3.33 8.02
CA MET A 66 -18.88 3.92 6.87
C MET A 66 -17.59 3.17 6.56
N TYR A 67 -16.85 2.73 7.59
CA TYR A 67 -15.66 1.90 7.41
C TYR A 67 -15.99 0.55 6.75
N THR A 68 -17.06 -0.10 7.18
CA THR A 68 -17.50 -1.38 6.61
C THR A 68 -17.94 -1.21 5.16
N ALA A 69 -18.79 -0.21 4.88
CA ALA A 69 -19.25 0.09 3.54
C ALA A 69 -18.09 0.45 2.60
N GLY A 70 -17.13 1.28 3.06
CA GLY A 70 -15.92 1.61 2.34
C GLY A 70 -15.05 0.38 2.05
N SER A 71 -14.94 -0.54 3.01
CA SER A 71 -14.20 -1.79 2.84
C SER A 71 -14.84 -2.72 1.80
N LEU A 72 -16.17 -2.79 1.75
CA LEU A 72 -16.90 -3.56 0.72
C LEU A 72 -16.72 -2.94 -0.67
N ALA A 73 -16.80 -1.62 -0.78
CA ALA A 73 -16.53 -0.90 -2.03
C ALA A 73 -15.08 -1.15 -2.50
N ALA A 74 -14.11 -1.10 -1.58
CA ALA A 74 -12.71 -1.41 -1.86
C ALA A 74 -12.52 -2.83 -2.39
N ALA A 75 -13.20 -3.82 -1.81
CA ALA A 75 -13.13 -5.22 -2.27
C ALA A 75 -13.63 -5.38 -3.71
N ALA A 76 -14.73 -4.71 -4.07
CA ALA A 76 -15.22 -4.71 -5.45
C ALA A 76 -14.22 -4.06 -6.43
N PHE A 77 -13.53 -3.01 -6.00
CA PHE A 77 -12.53 -2.31 -6.80
C PHE A 77 -11.27 -3.16 -7.06
N MET A 78 -10.93 -4.09 -6.18
CA MET A 78 -9.74 -4.95 -6.30
C MET A 78 -9.72 -5.79 -7.59
N ILE A 79 -10.88 -6.15 -8.12
CA ILE A 79 -10.98 -6.90 -9.40
C ILE A 79 -10.39 -6.07 -10.55
N LEU A 80 -10.62 -4.75 -10.55
CA LEU A 80 -10.08 -3.85 -11.55
C LEU A 80 -8.57 -3.66 -11.38
N VAL A 81 -8.10 -3.53 -10.14
CA VAL A 81 -6.67 -3.37 -9.84
C VAL A 81 -5.85 -4.55 -10.36
N GLY A 82 -6.32 -5.80 -10.18
CA GLY A 82 -5.65 -6.99 -10.71
C GLY A 82 -5.45 -6.90 -12.22
N LYS A 83 -6.49 -6.58 -12.98
CA LYS A 83 -6.42 -6.44 -14.45
C LYS A 83 -5.47 -5.32 -14.89
N VAL A 84 -5.46 -4.21 -14.17
CA VAL A 84 -4.58 -3.07 -14.46
C VAL A 84 -3.13 -3.42 -14.16
N LEU A 85 -2.87 -4.13 -13.07
CA LEU A 85 -1.55 -4.62 -12.68
C LEU A 85 -0.96 -5.57 -13.74
N ASP A 86 -1.76 -6.50 -14.24
CA ASP A 86 -1.34 -7.44 -15.28
C ASP A 86 -0.99 -6.73 -16.60
N LYS A 87 -1.71 -5.65 -16.93
CA LYS A 87 -1.52 -4.90 -18.18
C LYS A 87 -0.33 -3.94 -18.14
N PHE A 88 -0.12 -3.22 -17.05
CA PHE A 88 0.85 -2.11 -16.96
C PHE A 88 2.13 -2.47 -16.20
N GLY A 89 2.12 -3.58 -15.48
CA GLY A 89 3.25 -4.06 -14.68
C GLY A 89 3.38 -3.38 -13.32
N SER A 90 4.06 -4.05 -12.39
CA SER A 90 4.11 -3.68 -10.97
C SER A 90 4.75 -2.31 -10.71
N ARG A 91 5.81 -1.93 -11.45
CA ARG A 91 6.54 -0.69 -11.21
C ARG A 91 5.68 0.56 -11.45
N LYS A 92 5.04 0.65 -12.62
CA LYS A 92 4.19 1.80 -12.97
C LYS A 92 2.99 1.91 -12.04
N ILE A 93 2.38 0.77 -11.72
CA ILE A 93 1.23 0.72 -10.81
C ILE A 93 1.63 1.13 -9.40
N LEU A 94 2.80 0.73 -8.90
CA LEU A 94 3.28 1.13 -7.58
C LEU A 94 3.41 2.64 -7.45
N VAL A 95 3.97 3.33 -8.46
CA VAL A 95 4.08 4.80 -8.47
C VAL A 95 2.70 5.46 -8.40
N VAL A 96 1.76 5.00 -9.24
CA VAL A 96 0.38 5.53 -9.24
C VAL A 96 -0.30 5.30 -7.90
N LEU A 97 -0.20 4.10 -7.36
CA LEU A 97 -0.80 3.77 -6.05
C LEU A 97 -0.17 4.57 -4.91
N CYS A 98 1.13 4.85 -4.97
CA CYS A 98 1.81 5.68 -4.00
C CYS A 98 1.25 7.12 -4.00
N ILE A 99 1.10 7.71 -5.19
CA ILE A 99 0.51 9.05 -5.33
C ILE A 99 -0.92 9.06 -4.80
N LEU A 100 -1.74 8.11 -5.22
CA LEU A 100 -3.13 8.00 -4.79
C LEU A 100 -3.26 7.76 -3.29
N MET A 101 -2.35 7.00 -2.67
CA MET A 101 -2.35 6.77 -1.22
C MET A 101 -2.12 8.06 -0.45
N GLY A 102 -1.10 8.84 -0.83
CA GLY A 102 -0.86 10.13 -0.19
C GLY A 102 -2.02 11.11 -0.38
N LEU A 103 -2.62 11.16 -1.59
CA LEU A 103 -3.82 11.96 -1.83
C LEU A 103 -5.01 11.49 -0.98
N SER A 104 -5.18 10.18 -0.80
CA SER A 104 -6.24 9.64 0.06
C SER A 104 -6.05 10.02 1.54
N CYS A 105 -4.80 10.07 2.02
CA CYS A 105 -4.50 10.55 3.37
C CYS A 105 -4.81 12.05 3.50
N ILE A 106 -4.42 12.87 2.51
CA ILE A 106 -4.76 14.30 2.49
C ILE A 106 -6.29 14.50 2.42
N TRP A 107 -7.00 13.69 1.64
CA TRP A 107 -8.46 13.68 1.65
C TRP A 107 -9.02 13.41 3.04
N MET A 108 -8.46 12.43 3.76
CA MET A 108 -8.91 12.11 5.12
C MET A 108 -8.72 13.26 6.10
N SER A 109 -7.73 14.12 5.92
CA SER A 109 -7.53 15.30 6.76
C SER A 109 -8.61 16.39 6.59
N THR A 110 -9.35 16.36 5.49
CA THR A 110 -10.41 17.35 5.15
C THR A 110 -11.83 16.82 5.36
N VAL A 111 -11.99 15.68 6.03
CA VAL A 111 -13.28 15.03 6.22
C VAL A 111 -14.12 15.77 7.26
N ASP A 112 -15.30 16.23 6.85
CA ASP A 112 -16.33 16.87 7.69
C ASP A 112 -17.70 16.19 7.58
N THR A 113 -17.89 15.30 6.60
CA THR A 113 -19.17 14.62 6.36
C THR A 113 -19.01 13.11 6.29
N PRO A 114 -20.05 12.33 6.68
CA PRO A 114 -19.98 10.86 6.63
C PRO A 114 -19.71 10.32 5.22
N TRP A 115 -20.19 10.99 4.17
CA TRP A 115 -19.93 10.56 2.79
C TRP A 115 -18.48 10.73 2.38
N GLN A 116 -17.83 11.83 2.80
CA GLN A 116 -16.38 12.02 2.60
C GLN A 116 -15.59 10.93 3.30
N LEU A 117 -16.00 10.56 4.53
CA LEU A 117 -15.40 9.46 5.28
C LEU A 117 -15.51 8.12 4.55
N LEU A 118 -16.69 7.81 3.99
CA LEU A 118 -16.91 6.59 3.22
C LEU A 118 -15.96 6.49 2.03
N PHE A 119 -15.88 7.55 1.22
CA PHE A 119 -14.97 7.58 0.06
C PHE A 119 -13.50 7.52 0.47
N GLY A 120 -13.13 8.22 1.54
CA GLY A 120 -11.79 8.16 2.10
C GLY A 120 -11.40 6.73 2.54
N PHE A 121 -12.28 6.05 3.27
CA PHE A 121 -12.06 4.66 3.65
C PHE A 121 -12.04 3.72 2.46
N ALA A 122 -12.92 3.88 1.48
CA ALA A 122 -12.89 3.08 0.27
C ALA A 122 -11.54 3.20 -0.46
N ALA A 123 -11.03 4.44 -0.62
CA ALA A 123 -9.73 4.69 -1.24
C ALA A 123 -8.57 4.11 -0.42
N LEU A 124 -8.49 4.43 0.88
CA LEU A 124 -7.42 3.93 1.75
C LEU A 124 -7.37 2.41 1.79
N ARG A 125 -8.53 1.74 1.88
CA ARG A 125 -8.63 0.28 1.93
C ARG A 125 -8.28 -0.36 0.60
N ALA A 126 -8.78 0.18 -0.52
CA ALA A 126 -8.46 -0.33 -1.85
C ALA A 126 -6.96 -0.22 -2.15
N ILE A 127 -6.34 0.89 -1.82
CA ILE A 127 -4.93 1.13 -2.11
C ILE A 127 -4.04 0.45 -1.08
N GLY A 128 -4.22 0.75 0.20
CA GLY A 128 -3.31 0.30 1.27
C GLY A 128 -3.42 -1.18 1.56
N GLN A 129 -4.60 -1.68 1.90
CA GLN A 129 -4.76 -3.09 2.25
C GLN A 129 -4.76 -3.99 1.01
N GLY A 130 -5.45 -3.60 -0.04
CA GLY A 130 -5.61 -4.41 -1.24
C GLY A 130 -4.43 -4.29 -2.19
N SER A 131 -4.29 -3.13 -2.83
CA SER A 131 -3.40 -2.94 -3.97
C SER A 131 -1.92 -3.04 -3.62
N PHE A 132 -1.47 -2.45 -2.51
CA PHE A 132 -0.06 -2.55 -2.10
C PHE A 132 0.34 -3.99 -1.78
N SER A 133 -0.51 -4.74 -1.10
CA SER A 133 -0.25 -6.17 -0.82
C SER A 133 -0.21 -7.01 -2.09
N LEU A 134 -1.10 -6.73 -3.05
CA LEU A 134 -1.12 -7.40 -4.36
C LEU A 134 0.14 -7.10 -5.17
N VAL A 135 0.55 -5.83 -5.26
CA VAL A 135 1.77 -5.42 -5.98
C VAL A 135 3.00 -6.04 -5.35
N ALA A 136 3.17 -5.95 -4.03
CA ALA A 136 4.33 -6.51 -3.32
C ALA A 136 4.45 -8.02 -3.50
N SER A 137 3.34 -8.76 -3.42
CA SER A 137 3.32 -10.20 -3.63
C SER A 137 3.61 -10.57 -5.10
N THR A 138 3.09 -9.81 -6.07
CA THR A 138 3.35 -10.02 -7.50
C THR A 138 4.81 -9.76 -7.83
N MET A 139 5.41 -8.68 -7.31
CA MET A 139 6.82 -8.37 -7.49
C MET A 139 7.71 -9.51 -6.99
N THR A 140 7.50 -9.99 -5.77
CA THR A 140 8.29 -11.10 -5.22
C THR A 140 8.08 -12.40 -5.99
N ALA A 141 6.86 -12.70 -6.41
CA ALA A 141 6.52 -13.90 -7.15
C ALA A 141 7.15 -13.96 -8.55
N THR A 142 7.28 -12.80 -9.22
CA THR A 142 7.84 -12.70 -10.57
C THR A 142 9.35 -12.92 -10.57
N TRP A 143 10.08 -12.45 -9.55
CA TRP A 143 11.53 -12.52 -9.48
C TRP A 143 12.08 -13.79 -8.82
N PHE A 144 11.29 -14.46 -7.98
CA PHE A 144 11.73 -15.66 -7.25
C PHE A 144 10.88 -16.88 -7.57
N ILE A 145 11.45 -17.83 -8.32
CA ILE A 145 10.81 -19.13 -8.59
C ILE A 145 11.18 -20.14 -7.49
N ARG A 146 12.47 -20.38 -7.27
CA ARG A 146 12.94 -21.43 -6.32
C ARG A 146 12.93 -21.00 -4.85
N LYS A 147 13.10 -19.68 -4.55
CA LYS A 147 13.18 -19.13 -3.20
C LYS A 147 11.97 -18.24 -2.86
N ARG A 148 10.83 -18.44 -3.56
CA ARG A 148 9.62 -17.64 -3.45
C ARG A 148 9.13 -17.50 -2.00
N GLY A 149 9.07 -18.61 -1.25
CA GLY A 149 8.62 -18.58 0.15
C GLY A 149 9.50 -17.70 1.05
N ARG A 150 10.84 -17.77 0.88
CA ARG A 150 11.77 -16.91 1.65
C ARG A 150 11.64 -15.44 1.26
N ALA A 151 11.51 -15.14 -0.03
CA ALA A 151 11.33 -13.78 -0.51
C ALA A 151 10.03 -13.16 -0.01
N THR A 152 8.92 -13.91 -0.05
CA THR A 152 7.63 -13.46 0.48
C THR A 152 7.68 -13.28 2.01
N ALA A 153 8.30 -14.21 2.74
CA ALA A 153 8.45 -14.10 4.20
C ALA A 153 9.26 -12.85 4.60
N LEU A 154 10.35 -12.55 3.88
CA LEU A 154 11.14 -11.34 4.14
C LEU A 154 10.38 -10.06 3.78
N SER A 155 9.65 -10.02 2.67
CA SER A 155 8.84 -8.84 2.32
C SER A 155 7.70 -8.62 3.30
N SER A 156 7.10 -9.68 3.87
CA SER A 156 6.03 -9.55 4.88
C SER A 156 6.53 -9.05 6.25
N LEU A 157 7.85 -9.06 6.52
CA LEU A 157 8.42 -8.37 7.69
C LEU A 157 8.12 -6.87 7.66
N GLY A 158 7.99 -6.26 6.47
CA GLY A 158 7.54 -4.87 6.33
C GLY A 158 6.16 -4.65 6.96
N MET A 159 5.21 -5.56 6.74
CA MET A 159 3.89 -5.49 7.37
C MET A 159 3.97 -5.67 8.90
N ALA A 160 4.75 -6.66 9.37
CA ALA A 160 4.91 -6.90 10.80
C ALA A 160 5.54 -5.69 11.52
N THR A 161 6.58 -5.10 10.91
CA THR A 161 7.23 -3.89 11.43
C THR A 161 6.28 -2.70 11.43
N SER A 162 5.50 -2.54 10.36
CA SER A 162 4.45 -1.53 10.25
C SER A 162 3.42 -1.63 11.38
N MET A 163 2.94 -2.84 11.65
CA MET A 163 1.97 -3.10 12.71
C MET A 163 2.50 -2.78 14.12
N GLY A 164 3.82 -2.91 14.33
CA GLY A 164 4.46 -2.54 15.60
C GLY A 164 4.76 -1.05 15.75
N ILE A 165 5.17 -0.38 14.67
CA ILE A 165 5.65 1.00 14.72
C ILE A 165 4.52 2.02 14.53
N PHE A 166 3.67 1.85 13.52
CA PHE A 166 2.68 2.88 13.16
C PHE A 166 1.67 3.21 14.27
N PRO A 167 1.16 2.27 15.07
CA PRO A 167 0.28 2.63 16.17
C PRO A 167 0.91 3.62 17.14
N ILE A 168 2.19 3.43 17.47
CA ILE A 168 2.93 4.31 18.38
C ILE A 168 3.14 5.68 17.74
N VAL A 169 3.57 5.70 16.48
CA VAL A 169 3.83 6.95 15.73
C VAL A 169 2.54 7.74 15.54
N VAL A 170 1.45 7.08 15.15
CA VAL A 170 0.15 7.74 14.92
C VAL A 170 -0.42 8.30 16.20
N HIS A 171 -0.35 7.55 17.30
CA HIS A 171 -0.78 8.03 18.61
C HIS A 171 0.01 9.27 19.03
N TYR A 172 1.34 9.23 18.90
CA TYR A 172 2.19 10.39 19.16
C TYR A 172 1.85 11.60 18.27
N LEU A 173 1.58 11.39 16.98
CA LEU A 173 1.20 12.47 16.06
C LEU A 173 -0.13 13.11 16.45
N ILE A 174 -1.12 12.30 16.85
CA ILE A 174 -2.43 12.82 17.29
C ILE A 174 -2.32 13.57 18.61
N ASP A 175 -1.44 13.14 19.51
CA ASP A 175 -1.23 13.81 20.80
C ASP A 175 -0.49 15.16 20.66
N GLN A 176 0.42 15.30 19.69
CA GLN A 176 1.19 16.53 19.46
C GLN A 176 0.52 17.48 18.47
N PHE A 177 -0.19 16.94 17.50
CA PHE A 177 -0.87 17.65 16.45
C PHE A 177 -2.34 17.20 16.43
N GLU A 178 -3.18 17.86 15.69
CA GLU A 178 -4.55 17.40 15.49
C GLU A 178 -4.59 16.17 14.57
N TRP A 179 -5.66 15.35 14.65
CA TRP A 179 -5.83 14.17 13.80
C TRP A 179 -5.78 14.50 12.29
N ARG A 180 -6.18 15.72 11.91
CA ARG A 180 -6.12 16.22 10.52
C ARG A 180 -4.69 16.34 10.04
N ASP A 181 -3.83 16.92 10.84
CA ASP A 181 -2.40 17.06 10.55
C ASP A 181 -1.71 15.69 10.54
N ALA A 182 -2.09 14.80 11.46
CA ALA A 182 -1.57 13.43 11.49
C ALA A 182 -1.84 12.69 10.17
N TRP A 183 -3.04 12.82 9.59
CA TRP A 183 -3.34 12.27 8.26
C TRP A 183 -2.47 12.87 7.16
N THR A 184 -2.27 14.18 7.18
CA THR A 184 -1.41 14.87 6.20
C THR A 184 0.03 14.40 6.30
N ILE A 185 0.59 14.30 7.51
CA ILE A 185 1.95 13.80 7.76
C ILE A 185 2.09 12.35 7.27
N LEU A 186 1.11 11.50 7.52
CA LEU A 186 1.09 10.13 7.00
C LEU A 186 1.12 10.09 5.47
N GLY A 187 0.34 10.94 4.81
CA GLY A 187 0.32 11.03 3.34
C GLY A 187 1.68 11.43 2.76
N VAL A 188 2.30 12.46 3.32
CA VAL A 188 3.64 12.93 2.93
C VAL A 188 4.71 11.85 3.21
N SER A 189 4.60 11.15 4.35
CA SER A 189 5.55 10.08 4.70
C SER A 189 5.50 8.91 3.69
N VAL A 190 4.31 8.53 3.20
CA VAL A 190 4.17 7.52 2.15
C VAL A 190 4.86 7.98 0.86
N TRP A 191 4.69 9.24 0.46
CA TRP A 191 5.37 9.76 -0.72
C TRP A 191 6.88 9.75 -0.58
N THR A 192 7.42 10.23 0.52
CA THR A 192 8.87 10.26 0.74
C THR A 192 9.49 8.88 0.81
N MET A 193 8.82 7.92 1.42
CA MET A 193 9.33 6.56 1.59
C MET A 193 9.25 5.73 0.31
N LEU A 194 8.19 5.89 -0.48
CA LEU A 194 7.88 4.96 -1.59
C LEU A 194 8.17 5.53 -2.98
N LEU A 195 8.05 6.85 -3.21
CA LEU A 195 8.30 7.41 -4.54
C LEU A 195 9.76 7.22 -4.97
N ILE A 196 10.73 7.46 -4.06
CA ILE A 196 12.15 7.34 -4.39
C ILE A 196 12.51 5.91 -4.85
N PRO A 197 12.19 4.83 -4.13
CA PRO A 197 12.55 3.48 -4.54
C PRO A 197 11.64 2.90 -5.63
N SER A 198 10.51 3.54 -5.96
CA SER A 198 9.60 3.09 -7.03
C SER A 198 9.94 3.64 -8.41
N LEU A 199 10.69 4.74 -8.48
CA LEU A 199 11.21 5.35 -9.72
C LEU A 199 12.45 4.60 -10.22
#